data_4884f335ff165191e108df2db9097142
#
_entry.id   4884f335ff165191e108df2db9097142
#
_cell.length_a   1.000
_cell.length_b   1.000
_cell.length_c   1.000
_cell.angle_alpha   90.00
_cell.angle_beta   90.00
_cell.angle_gamma   90.00
#
_symmetry.space_group_name_H-M   'P 1'
#
loop_
_entity.id
_entity.type
_entity.pdbx_description
1 polymer ?
#
loop_
_entity_poly.entity_id
_entity_poly.type
_entity_poly.pdbx_seq_one_letter_code
_entity_poly.pdbx_strand_id
1 'polypeptide(L)'
;MAGGGPAAFERAYGVPMFQYMGTNTRLNRLFNKVMAQQTMMVISKLLERFKGFDGISVLVDVGGGTGATLEMITSRYKHIRGINFDLPHALSEAPAIPGSLLGECGVLYPVCDE
;
A
#
# COMPACT_ATOMS: atom_id res chain seq x y z
N MET A 1 -2.32 -5.39 34.22
CA MET A 1 -2.73 -5.63 32.83
C MET A 1 -3.40 -4.36 32.32
N ALA A 2 -2.76 -3.62 31.43
CA ALA A 2 -3.40 -2.50 30.77
C ALA A 2 -4.49 -3.09 29.85
N GLY A 3 -5.75 -3.00 30.24
CA GLY A 3 -6.88 -3.37 29.41
C GLY A 3 -6.91 -2.45 28.20
N GLY A 4 -6.55 -2.96 27.02
CA GLY A 4 -6.70 -2.26 25.77
C GLY A 4 -8.18 -2.00 25.49
N GLY A 5 -8.68 -0.84 25.94
CA GLY A 5 -9.99 -0.37 25.53
C GLY A 5 -9.99 -0.03 24.03
N PRO A 6 -11.18 0.14 23.42
CA PRO A 6 -11.29 0.48 22.02
C PRO A 6 -10.51 1.77 21.71
N ALA A 7 -9.88 1.83 20.52
CA ALA A 7 -9.13 2.98 20.06
C ALA A 7 -10.01 4.25 20.04
N ALA A 8 -9.41 5.44 20.14
CA ALA A 8 -10.13 6.69 20.19
C ALA A 8 -11.12 6.87 19.02
N PHE A 9 -10.73 6.44 17.83
CA PHE A 9 -11.61 6.46 16.67
C PHE A 9 -12.82 5.54 16.84
N GLU A 10 -12.62 4.32 17.33
CA GLU A 10 -13.69 3.36 17.56
C GLU A 10 -14.68 3.83 18.62
N ARG A 11 -14.19 4.51 19.68
CA ARG A 11 -15.06 5.15 20.68
C ARG A 11 -15.94 6.25 20.09
N ALA A 12 -15.42 7.01 19.12
CA ALA A 12 -16.13 8.13 18.50
C ALA A 12 -17.14 7.67 17.43
N TYR A 13 -16.82 6.63 16.67
CA TYR A 13 -17.58 6.22 15.49
C TYR A 13 -18.23 4.83 15.62
N GLY A 14 -18.00 4.12 16.71
CA GLY A 14 -18.60 2.80 16.99
C GLY A 14 -18.00 1.63 16.25
N VAL A 15 -17.04 1.87 15.34
CA VAL A 15 -16.34 0.83 14.55
C VAL A 15 -14.87 1.18 14.39
N PRO A 16 -13.98 0.19 14.19
CA PRO A 16 -12.57 0.42 13.89
C PRO A 16 -12.37 1.29 12.65
N MET A 17 -11.30 2.10 12.64
CA MET A 17 -11.02 3.09 11.57
C MET A 17 -11.02 2.49 10.17
N PHE A 18 -10.33 1.37 9.96
CA PHE A 18 -10.23 0.75 8.63
C PHE A 18 -11.56 0.16 8.15
N GLN A 19 -12.38 -0.36 9.07
CA GLN A 19 -13.73 -0.81 8.76
C GLN A 19 -14.62 0.38 8.37
N TYR A 20 -14.54 1.49 9.10
CA TYR A 20 -15.27 2.72 8.78
C TYR A 20 -14.88 3.27 7.39
N MET A 21 -13.59 3.26 7.05
CA MET A 21 -13.14 3.69 5.73
C MET A 21 -13.72 2.85 4.59
N GLY A 22 -13.99 1.57 4.81
CA GLY A 22 -14.69 0.72 3.84
C GLY A 22 -16.12 1.19 3.50
N THR A 23 -16.75 1.94 4.41
CA THR A 23 -18.10 2.53 4.24
C THR A 23 -18.06 4.01 3.86
N ASN A 24 -16.92 4.69 4.01
CA ASN A 24 -16.77 6.13 3.74
C ASN A 24 -15.74 6.36 2.65
N THR A 25 -16.20 6.37 1.40
CA THR A 25 -15.35 6.53 0.19
C THR A 25 -14.51 7.81 0.22
N ARG A 26 -15.05 8.92 0.71
CA ARG A 26 -14.33 10.20 0.79
C ARG A 26 -13.15 10.11 1.76
N LEU A 27 -13.38 9.55 2.94
CA LEU A 27 -12.33 9.38 3.94
C LEU A 27 -11.26 8.39 3.46
N ASN A 28 -11.68 7.28 2.85
CA ASN A 28 -10.78 6.29 2.27
C ASN A 28 -9.85 6.92 1.22
N ARG A 29 -10.41 7.68 0.30
CA ARG A 29 -9.64 8.38 -0.75
C ARG A 29 -8.65 9.39 -0.17
N LEU A 30 -9.09 10.19 0.81
CA LEU A 30 -8.23 11.15 1.47
C LEU A 30 -7.08 10.47 2.21
N PHE A 31 -7.37 9.42 2.97
CA PHE A 31 -6.39 8.63 3.70
C PHE A 31 -5.34 8.04 2.75
N ASN A 32 -5.78 7.37 1.68
CA ASN A 32 -4.88 6.78 0.68
C ASN A 32 -3.98 7.84 0.04
N LYS A 33 -4.52 9.02 -0.29
CA LYS A 33 -3.74 10.13 -0.86
C LYS A 33 -2.67 10.63 0.11
N VAL A 34 -3.00 10.83 1.38
CA VAL A 34 -2.04 11.29 2.40
C VAL A 34 -0.95 10.25 2.63
N MET A 35 -1.32 8.97 2.73
CA MET A 35 -0.36 7.89 2.91
C MET A 35 0.58 7.74 1.71
N ALA A 36 0.07 7.87 0.49
CA ALA A 36 0.91 7.85 -0.72
C ALA A 36 1.92 9.00 -0.73
N GLN A 37 1.51 10.22 -0.36
CA GLN A 37 2.41 11.38 -0.29
C GLN A 37 3.51 11.20 0.77
N GLN A 38 3.15 10.68 1.95
CA GLN A 38 4.13 10.37 3.00
C GLN A 38 5.11 9.28 2.52
N THR A 39 4.62 8.25 1.87
CA THR A 39 5.41 7.18 1.28
C THR A 39 6.44 7.76 0.28
N MET A 40 6.03 8.62 -0.63
CA MET A 40 6.93 9.22 -1.62
C MET A 40 8.11 9.94 -0.96
N MET A 41 7.89 10.66 0.11
CA MET A 41 8.97 11.36 0.83
C MET A 41 9.95 10.38 1.51
N VAL A 42 9.44 9.35 2.17
CA VAL A 42 10.26 8.40 2.93
C VAL A 42 10.98 7.43 2.00
N ILE A 43 10.26 6.83 1.06
CA ILE A 43 10.81 5.80 0.17
C ILE A 43 11.84 6.38 -0.80
N SER A 44 11.66 7.62 -1.31
CA SER A 44 12.68 8.24 -2.13
C SER A 44 14.03 8.34 -1.41
N LYS A 45 14.02 8.73 -0.14
CA LYS A 45 15.23 8.80 0.68
C LYS A 45 15.82 7.44 1.03
N LEU A 46 14.96 6.46 1.28
CA LEU A 46 15.38 5.10 1.52
C LEU A 46 16.09 4.51 0.30
N LEU A 47 15.51 4.67 -0.89
CA LEU A 47 16.07 4.15 -2.15
C LEU A 47 17.42 4.77 -2.54
N GLU A 48 17.75 5.97 -2.05
CA GLU A 48 19.08 6.58 -2.25
C GLU A 48 20.19 5.80 -1.53
N ARG A 49 19.90 5.15 -0.40
CA ARG A 49 20.89 4.58 0.51
C ARG A 49 20.77 3.08 0.74
N PHE A 50 19.56 2.55 0.72
CA PHE A 50 19.30 1.14 0.98
C PHE A 50 19.53 0.29 -0.27
N LYS A 51 20.39 -0.75 -0.15
CA LYS A 51 20.75 -1.66 -1.24
C LYS A 51 20.17 -3.07 -1.07
N GLY A 52 19.35 -3.29 -0.05
CA GLY A 52 18.80 -4.62 0.27
C GLY A 52 17.82 -5.19 -0.75
N PHE A 53 17.43 -4.41 -1.76
CA PHE A 53 16.55 -4.88 -2.84
C PHE A 53 17.31 -5.53 -4.01
N ASP A 54 18.64 -5.42 -4.08
CA ASP A 54 19.42 -5.89 -5.23
C ASP A 54 19.32 -7.41 -5.50
N GLY A 55 19.17 -8.22 -4.44
CA GLY A 55 19.06 -9.67 -4.51
C GLY A 55 17.65 -10.24 -4.43
N ILE A 56 16.62 -9.39 -4.47
CA ILE A 56 15.22 -9.80 -4.31
C ILE A 56 14.56 -9.93 -5.67
N SER A 57 13.88 -11.06 -5.93
CA SER A 57 13.10 -11.28 -7.15
C SER A 57 11.60 -11.07 -6.97
N VAL A 58 11.10 -11.21 -5.75
CA VAL A 58 9.68 -10.99 -5.39
C VAL A 58 9.60 -10.16 -4.12
N LEU A 59 8.77 -9.14 -4.12
CA LEU A 59 8.50 -8.28 -2.97
C LEU A 59 6.99 -8.22 -2.71
N VAL A 60 6.60 -8.52 -1.49
CA VAL A 60 5.20 -8.40 -1.05
C VAL A 60 5.08 -7.22 -0.09
N ASP A 61 4.19 -6.28 -0.38
CA ASP A 61 3.83 -5.16 0.47
C ASP A 61 2.46 -5.44 1.10
N VAL A 62 2.44 -5.67 2.40
CA VAL A 62 1.20 -5.96 3.15
C VAL A 62 0.71 -4.69 3.83
N GLY A 63 -0.52 -4.27 3.50
CA GLY A 63 -1.04 -2.98 3.91
C GLY A 63 -0.51 -1.84 3.05
N GLY A 64 -0.13 -2.12 1.79
CA GLY A 64 0.50 -1.16 0.90
C GLY A 64 -0.43 -0.10 0.29
N GLY A 65 -1.73 -0.11 0.67
CA GLY A 65 -2.70 0.86 0.19
C GLY A 65 -2.84 0.85 -1.32
N THR A 66 -2.65 2.02 -1.95
CA THR A 66 -2.68 2.15 -3.42
C THR A 66 -1.44 1.61 -4.14
N GLY A 67 -0.45 1.08 -3.40
CA GLY A 67 0.76 0.48 -3.96
C GLY A 67 1.90 1.47 -4.24
N ALA A 68 1.83 2.70 -3.74
CA ALA A 68 2.83 3.73 -4.01
C ALA A 68 4.27 3.32 -3.61
N THR A 69 4.44 2.64 -2.48
CA THR A 69 5.75 2.09 -2.05
C THR A 69 6.29 1.11 -3.09
N LEU A 70 5.46 0.16 -3.45
CA LEU A 70 5.84 -0.93 -4.35
C LEU A 70 6.17 -0.41 -5.74
N GLU A 71 5.36 0.53 -6.26
CA GLU A 71 5.60 1.19 -7.54
C GLU A 71 6.97 1.88 -7.56
N MET A 72 7.33 2.63 -6.53
CA MET A 72 8.63 3.30 -6.42
C MET A 72 9.79 2.30 -6.41
N ILE A 73 9.66 1.19 -5.67
CA ILE A 73 10.70 0.16 -5.57
C ILE A 73 10.85 -0.57 -6.91
N THR A 74 9.76 -1.04 -7.51
CA THR A 74 9.81 -1.79 -8.79
C THR A 74 10.19 -0.91 -9.97
N SER A 75 9.89 0.38 -9.93
CA SER A 75 10.36 1.34 -10.93
C SER A 75 11.89 1.49 -10.94
N ARG A 76 12.53 1.36 -9.77
CA ARG A 76 13.99 1.41 -9.65
C ARG A 76 14.64 0.05 -9.86
N TYR A 77 14.02 -1.02 -9.38
CA TYR A 77 14.51 -2.40 -9.44
C TYR A 77 13.62 -3.22 -10.36
N LYS A 78 13.82 -3.08 -11.67
CA LYS A 78 12.97 -3.66 -12.72
C LYS A 78 12.84 -5.18 -12.68
N HIS A 79 13.83 -5.86 -12.09
CA HIS A 79 13.85 -7.31 -11.92
C HIS A 79 12.92 -7.82 -10.79
N ILE A 80 12.37 -6.91 -9.97
CA ILE A 80 11.50 -7.29 -8.86
C ILE A 80 10.05 -7.37 -9.34
N ARG A 81 9.43 -8.53 -9.13
CA ARG A 81 7.98 -8.68 -9.21
C ARG A 81 7.34 -8.25 -7.90
N GLY A 82 6.47 -7.26 -7.94
CA GLY A 82 5.78 -6.73 -6.77
C GLY A 82 4.41 -7.36 -6.57
N ILE A 83 4.02 -7.58 -5.32
CA ILE A 83 2.67 -7.98 -4.93
C ILE A 83 2.20 -7.00 -3.86
N ASN A 84 1.18 -6.20 -4.18
CA ASN A 84 0.53 -5.32 -3.22
C ASN A 84 -0.69 -6.03 -2.63
N PHE A 85 -0.72 -6.19 -1.31
CA PHE A 85 -1.80 -6.85 -0.60
C PHE A 85 -2.44 -5.89 0.41
N ASP A 86 -3.74 -5.63 0.26
CA ASP A 86 -4.50 -4.77 1.16
C ASP A 86 -6.00 -5.11 1.12
N LEU A 87 -6.78 -4.42 1.93
CA LEU A 87 -8.24 -4.52 1.94
C LEU A 87 -8.83 -4.05 0.61
N PRO A 88 -9.93 -4.66 0.14
CA PRO A 88 -10.53 -4.35 -1.17
C PRO A 88 -10.82 -2.86 -1.37
N HIS A 89 -11.28 -2.15 -0.34
CA HIS A 89 -11.57 -0.72 -0.44
C HIS A 89 -10.31 0.16 -0.55
N ALA A 90 -9.16 -0.29 -0.05
CA ALA A 90 -7.88 0.39 -0.24
C ALA A 90 -7.37 0.18 -1.68
N LEU A 91 -7.49 -1.06 -2.19
CA LEU A 91 -7.08 -1.42 -3.55
C LEU A 91 -7.96 -0.80 -4.63
N SER A 92 -9.24 -0.49 -4.34
CA SER A 92 -10.16 0.11 -5.31
C SER A 92 -9.72 1.49 -5.82
N GLU A 93 -8.88 2.18 -5.06
CA GLU A 93 -8.31 3.48 -5.41
C GLU A 93 -6.88 3.35 -6.02
N ALA A 94 -6.37 2.12 -6.20
CA ALA A 94 -5.07 1.91 -6.80
C ALA A 94 -5.10 2.26 -8.30
N PRO A 95 -4.07 2.95 -8.82
CA PRO A 95 -3.98 3.26 -10.24
C PRO A 95 -3.88 1.96 -11.06
N ALA A 96 -4.50 1.96 -12.24
CA ALA A 96 -4.31 0.87 -13.20
C ALA A 96 -2.87 0.90 -13.73
N ILE A 97 -2.10 -0.13 -13.42
CA ILE A 97 -0.73 -0.28 -13.91
C ILE A 97 -0.75 -1.28 -15.07
N PRO A 98 -0.21 -0.93 -16.25
CA PRO A 98 -0.16 -1.85 -17.38
C PRO A 98 0.47 -3.19 -16.99
N GLY A 99 -0.21 -4.30 -17.31
CA GLY A 99 0.24 -5.64 -16.97
C GLY A 99 0.02 -6.07 -15.52
N SER A 100 -0.55 -5.22 -14.66
CA SER A 100 -0.94 -5.64 -13.31
C SER A 100 -2.20 -6.52 -13.35
N LEU A 101 -2.26 -7.49 -12.43
CA LEU A 101 -3.43 -8.34 -12.22
C LEU A 101 -4.05 -7.97 -10.88
N LEU A 102 -5.31 -7.56 -10.89
CA LEU A 102 -6.09 -7.29 -9.70
C LEU A 102 -6.77 -8.59 -9.23
N GLY A 103 -6.44 -9.03 -8.02
CA GLY A 103 -7.16 -10.08 -7.31
C GLY A 103 -8.10 -9.51 -6.24
N GLU A 104 -8.84 -10.38 -5.54
CA GLU A 104 -9.79 -9.95 -4.50
C GLU A 104 -9.12 -9.20 -3.34
N CYS A 105 -7.86 -9.53 -3.02
CA CYS A 105 -7.09 -8.93 -1.93
C CYS A 105 -5.69 -8.45 -2.35
N GLY A 106 -5.38 -8.35 -3.66
CA GLY A 106 -4.03 -7.98 -4.09
C GLY A 106 -3.94 -7.49 -5.52
N VAL A 107 -2.92 -6.69 -5.78
CA VAL A 107 -2.51 -6.24 -7.12
C VAL A 107 -1.11 -6.78 -7.39
N LEU A 108 -0.93 -7.48 -8.49
CA LEU A 108 0.34 -7.99 -8.95
C LEU A 108 0.99 -6.97 -9.90
N TYR A 109 2.20 -6.54 -9.56
CA TYR A 109 3.04 -5.68 -10.41
C TYR A 109 3.97 -6.58 -11.24
N PRO A 110 3.92 -6.51 -12.55
CA PRO A 110 4.75 -7.35 -13.41
C PRO A 110 6.22 -6.95 -13.32
N VAL A 111 7.10 -7.89 -13.68
CA VAL A 111 8.48 -7.56 -14.03
C VAL A 111 8.42 -6.75 -15.33
N CYS A 112 9.05 -5.57 -15.34
CA CYS A 112 9.19 -4.82 -16.57
C CYS A 112 10.32 -5.45 -17.39
N ASP A 113 9.96 -6.22 -18.42
CA ASP A 113 10.93 -6.60 -19.47
C ASP A 113 11.41 -5.31 -20.14
N GLU A 114 12.72 -5.18 -20.29
CA GLU A 114 13.36 -4.06 -21.01
C GLU A 114 13.01 -4.06 -22.50
#